data_92a3b7ed3aaf4b5ec8bc79c5cc57655e
#
_entry.id   92a3b7ed3aaf4b5ec8bc79c5cc57655e
#
_cell.length_a   1.000
_cell.length_b   1.000
_cell.length_c   1.000
_cell.angle_alpha   90.00
_cell.angle_beta   90.00
_cell.angle_gamma   90.00
#
_symmetry.space_group_name_H-M   'P 1'
#
loop_
_entity.id
_entity.type
_entity.pdbx_description
1 polymer ?
#
loop_
_entity_poly.entity_id
_entity_poly.type
_entity_poly.pdbx_seq_one_letter_code
_entity_poly.pdbx_strand_id
1 'polypeptide(L)'
;PLFIVGRSIMDMIKVSANSRTSAVAGAIAGVVRAHKRAEVQAIGAGAVNQAVKALALATGYLKNDNIQIVCVPEFADVTIDDKVRTAIKFVVEPR
;
A
#
# COMPACT_ATOMS: atom_id res chain seq x y z
N PRO A 1 -8.56 -5.89 10.03
CA PRO A 1 -8.55 -6.02 9.21
C PRO A 1 -8.21 -5.99 7.93
N LEU A 2 -7.46 -5.68 7.60
CA LEU A 2 -7.09 -5.58 6.47
C LEU A 2 -6.49 -6.62 5.91
N PHE A 3 -5.91 -7.50 6.59
CA PHE A 3 -5.21 -8.50 6.03
C PHE A 3 -6.10 -9.64 5.98
N ILE A 4 -6.62 -9.90 4.87
CA ILE A 4 -7.39 -11.00 4.69
C ILE A 4 -6.60 -12.17 4.50
N VAL A 5 -6.98 -13.23 5.03
CA VAL A 5 -6.27 -14.43 4.93
C VAL A 5 -6.34 -14.94 3.54
N GLY A 6 -5.35 -14.96 2.85
CA GLY A 6 -5.31 -15.45 1.54
C GLY A 6 -4.05 -14.95 0.95
N ARG A 7 -3.42 -15.60 0.09
CA ARG A 7 -2.23 -15.33 -0.36
C ARG A 7 -2.07 -14.03 -0.91
N SER A 8 -2.39 -13.72 -2.12
CA SER A 8 -2.14 -12.45 -2.76
C SER A 8 -2.93 -11.34 -2.13
N ILE A 9 -4.06 -11.64 -1.54
CA ILE A 9 -4.90 -10.64 -0.92
C ILE A 9 -4.25 -10.08 0.33
N MET A 10 -3.46 -10.87 1.02
CA MET A 10 -2.77 -10.41 2.21
C MET A 10 -1.78 -9.30 1.91
N ASP A 11 -1.36 -9.17 0.68
CA ASP A 11 -0.39 -8.16 0.31
C ASP A 11 -1.04 -6.83 -0.07
N MET A 12 -2.36 -6.77 -0.08
CA MET A 12 -3.09 -5.58 -0.51
C MET A 12 -3.46 -4.72 0.68
N ILE A 13 -3.12 -3.45 0.62
CA ILE A 13 -3.46 -2.47 1.65
C ILE A 13 -4.28 -1.38 1.00
N LYS A 14 -5.47 -1.16 1.51
CA LYS A 14 -6.36 -0.12 0.96
C LYS A 14 -6.24 1.13 1.81
N VAL A 15 -6.06 2.25 1.14
CA VAL A 15 -5.84 3.54 1.81
C VAL A 15 -6.96 4.50 1.43
N SER A 16 -7.45 5.24 2.41
CA SER A 16 -8.45 6.28 2.17
C SER A 16 -7.86 7.63 2.53
N ALA A 17 -8.57 8.69 2.19
CA ALA A 17 -8.14 10.04 2.52
C ALA A 17 -8.02 10.22 4.04
N ASN A 18 -8.75 9.44 4.82
CA ASN A 18 -8.74 9.53 6.27
C ASN A 18 -7.82 8.54 6.95
N SER A 19 -7.09 7.73 6.19
CA SER A 19 -6.18 6.76 6.78
C SER A 19 -5.01 7.48 7.45
N ARG A 20 -4.58 6.96 8.59
CA ARG A 20 -3.43 7.53 9.30
C ARG A 20 -2.17 7.03 8.63
N THR A 21 -1.32 7.95 8.22
CA THR A 21 -0.12 7.60 7.48
C THR A 21 0.81 6.67 8.26
N SER A 22 0.93 6.88 9.56
CA SER A 22 1.81 6.02 10.36
C SER A 22 1.28 4.58 10.45
N ALA A 23 -0.03 4.43 10.55
CA ALA A 23 -0.63 3.10 10.61
C ALA A 23 -0.48 2.38 9.27
N VAL A 24 -0.70 3.09 8.18
CA VAL A 24 -0.54 2.52 6.85
C VAL A 24 0.92 2.14 6.61
N ALA A 25 1.84 3.01 7.01
CA ALA A 25 3.27 2.74 6.86
C ALA A 25 3.69 1.49 7.63
N GLY A 26 3.16 1.32 8.85
CA GLY A 26 3.42 0.12 9.63
C GLY A 26 2.92 -1.13 8.94
N ALA A 27 1.74 -1.05 8.34
CA ALA A 27 1.18 -2.18 7.59
C ALA A 27 2.04 -2.51 6.38
N ILE A 28 2.47 -1.49 5.63
CA ILE A 28 3.32 -1.70 4.46
C ILE A 28 4.62 -2.39 4.88
N ALA A 29 5.27 -1.85 5.91
CA ALA A 29 6.53 -2.41 6.36
C ALA A 29 6.35 -3.87 6.83
N GLY A 30 5.27 -4.14 7.55
CA GLY A 30 4.99 -5.50 8.01
C GLY A 30 4.80 -6.48 6.88
N VAL A 31 4.05 -6.08 5.85
CA VAL A 31 3.80 -6.96 4.71
C VAL A 31 5.09 -7.18 3.91
N VAL A 32 5.88 -6.14 3.70
CA VAL A 32 7.14 -6.28 2.97
C VAL A 32 8.10 -7.19 3.72
N ARG A 33 8.17 -7.06 5.05
CA ARG A 33 9.03 -7.95 5.85
C ARG A 33 8.60 -9.41 5.70
N ALA A 34 7.31 -9.64 5.71
CA ALA A 34 6.78 -11.00 5.67
C ALA A 34 6.76 -11.60 4.27
N HIS A 35 6.38 -10.82 3.28
CA HIS A 35 6.10 -11.36 1.94
C HIS A 35 7.00 -10.81 0.84
N LYS A 36 7.86 -9.88 1.14
CA LYS A 36 8.78 -9.24 0.19
C LYS A 36 8.05 -8.53 -0.94
N ARG A 37 6.81 -8.16 -0.70
CA ARG A 37 6.01 -7.47 -1.68
C ARG A 37 4.75 -6.95 -1.00
N ALA A 38 4.29 -5.80 -1.38
CA ALA A 38 3.01 -5.26 -0.92
C ALA A 38 2.37 -4.49 -2.07
N GLU A 39 1.05 -4.39 -2.04
CA GLU A 39 0.33 -3.56 -2.98
C GLU A 39 -0.50 -2.56 -2.18
N VAL A 40 -0.45 -1.31 -2.56
CA VAL A 40 -1.17 -0.24 -1.86
C VAL A 40 -2.13 0.38 -2.86
N GLN A 41 -3.41 0.36 -2.54
CA GLN A 41 -4.45 0.85 -3.43
C GLN A 41 -5.08 2.10 -2.87
N ALA A 42 -5.23 3.11 -3.70
CA ALA A 42 -5.84 4.38 -3.30
C ALA A 42 -6.74 4.90 -4.40
N ILE A 43 -7.93 5.37 -4.02
CA ILE A 43 -8.88 5.96 -4.96
C ILE A 43 -9.06 7.41 -4.53
N GLY A 44 -8.79 8.32 -5.45
CA GLY A 44 -8.96 9.75 -5.22
C GLY A 44 -7.69 10.43 -4.71
N ALA A 45 -7.61 11.72 -4.92
CA ALA A 45 -6.41 12.50 -4.64
C ALA A 45 -5.99 12.44 -3.17
N GLY A 46 -6.96 12.52 -2.26
CA GLY A 46 -6.63 12.49 -0.83
C GLY A 46 -6.05 11.15 -0.40
N ALA A 47 -6.60 10.06 -0.93
CA ALA A 47 -6.10 8.72 -0.62
C ALA A 47 -4.70 8.51 -1.21
N VAL A 48 -4.47 8.99 -2.43
CA VAL A 48 -3.17 8.87 -3.07
C VAL A 48 -2.12 9.66 -2.27
N ASN A 49 -2.49 10.85 -1.80
CA ASN A 49 -1.58 11.64 -0.99
C ASN A 49 -1.19 10.91 0.30
N GLN A 50 -2.17 10.30 0.97
CA GLN A 50 -1.91 9.54 2.18
C GLN A 50 -1.04 8.31 1.89
N ALA A 51 -1.29 7.65 0.77
CA ALA A 51 -0.50 6.48 0.37
C ALA A 51 0.96 6.85 0.11
N VAL A 52 1.21 7.96 -0.58
CA VAL A 52 2.57 8.37 -0.87
C VAL A 52 3.32 8.72 0.42
N LYS A 53 2.68 9.42 1.34
CA LYS A 53 3.30 9.75 2.61
C LYS A 53 3.60 8.48 3.41
N ALA A 54 2.68 7.53 3.39
CA ALA A 54 2.88 6.27 4.11
C ALA A 54 4.04 5.46 3.52
N LEU A 55 4.18 5.49 2.19
CA LEU A 55 5.30 4.82 1.53
C LEU A 55 6.64 5.46 1.93
N ALA A 56 6.65 6.78 2.04
CA ALA A 56 7.86 7.48 2.47
C ALA A 56 8.23 7.09 3.91
N LEU A 57 7.23 7.01 4.80
CA LEU A 57 7.49 6.57 6.16
C LEU A 57 7.95 5.12 6.21
N ALA A 58 7.32 4.25 5.43
CA ALA A 58 7.68 2.83 5.40
C ALA A 58 9.11 2.64 4.91
N THR A 59 9.56 3.48 3.98
CA THR A 59 10.95 3.46 3.52
C THR A 59 11.90 3.64 4.70
N GLY A 60 11.58 4.58 5.57
CA GLY A 60 12.39 4.81 6.77
C GLY A 60 12.38 3.63 7.74
N TYR A 61 11.19 3.05 7.96
CA TYR A 61 11.07 1.90 8.86
C TYR A 61 11.88 0.71 8.35
N LEU A 62 11.84 0.48 7.05
CA LEU A 62 12.51 -0.69 6.46
C LEU A 62 14.02 -0.53 6.37
N LYS A 63 14.52 0.68 6.42
CA LYS A 63 15.97 0.88 6.46
C LYS A 63 16.59 0.21 7.67
N ASN A 64 15.87 0.16 8.77
CA ASN A 64 16.38 -0.48 9.99
C ASN A 64 16.58 -1.99 9.80
N ASP A 65 15.94 -2.56 8.78
CA ASP A 65 16.06 -3.97 8.46
C ASP A 65 16.94 -4.19 7.23
N ASN A 66 17.64 -3.15 6.80
CA ASN A 66 18.45 -3.19 5.60
C ASN A 66 17.66 -3.55 4.35
N ILE A 67 16.41 -3.12 4.32
CA ILE A 67 15.54 -3.34 3.16
C ILE A 67 15.32 -2.00 2.49
N GLN A 68 15.69 -1.90 1.22
CA GLN A 68 15.36 -0.75 0.41
C GLN A 68 14.19 -1.16 -0.46
N ILE A 69 13.21 -0.29 -0.60
CA ILE A 69 12.03 -0.58 -1.43
C ILE A 69 11.94 0.39 -2.57
N VAL A 70 11.31 -0.07 -3.62
CA VAL A 70 10.88 0.77 -4.74
C VAL A 70 9.39 0.55 -4.89
N CYS A 71 8.70 1.52 -5.46
CA CYS A 71 7.29 1.34 -5.76
C CYS A 71 6.98 1.79 -7.17
N VAL A 72 6.13 1.03 -7.83
CA VAL A 72 5.71 1.32 -9.20
C VAL A 72 4.23 1.63 -9.16
N PRO A 73 3.83 2.84 -9.55
CA PRO A 73 2.41 3.16 -9.60
C PRO A 73 1.78 2.64 -10.89
N GLU A 74 0.57 2.13 -10.78
CA GLU A 74 -0.18 1.61 -11.91
C GLU A 74 -1.63 2.02 -11.75
N PHE A 75 -2.33 2.14 -12.85
CA PHE A 75 -3.78 2.31 -12.78
C PHE A 75 -4.41 0.93 -12.54
N ALA A 76 -5.49 0.91 -11.81
CA ALA A 76 -6.24 -0.31 -11.57
C ALA A 76 -7.73 0.05 -11.53
N ASP A 77 -8.57 -0.78 -12.12
CA ASP A 77 -10.00 -0.57 -12.05
C ASP A 77 -10.54 -1.36 -10.87
N VAL A 78 -11.37 -0.70 -10.08
CA VAL A 78 -11.96 -1.29 -8.90
C VAL A 78 -13.47 -1.11 -8.99
N THR A 79 -14.22 -2.14 -8.72
CA THR A 79 -15.67 -2.05 -8.74
C THR A 79 -16.18 -1.84 -7.32
N ILE A 80 -16.90 -0.74 -7.12
CA ILE A 80 -17.48 -0.39 -5.83
C ILE A 80 -18.95 -0.06 -6.07
N ASP A 81 -19.84 -0.77 -5.41
CA ASP A 81 -21.29 -0.56 -5.54
C ASP A 81 -21.70 -0.57 -7.01
N ASP A 82 -21.24 -1.57 -7.72
CA ASP A 82 -21.55 -1.78 -9.15
C ASP A 82 -21.00 -0.69 -10.06
N LYS A 83 -20.13 0.17 -9.57
CA LYS A 83 -19.51 1.21 -10.39
C LYS A 83 -18.02 0.97 -10.45
N VAL A 84 -17.47 1.12 -11.63
CA VAL A 84 -16.04 0.98 -11.83
C VAL A 84 -15.36 2.32 -11.51
N ARG A 85 -14.39 2.27 -10.62
CA ARG A 85 -13.59 3.43 -10.25
C ARG A 85 -12.15 3.16 -10.60
N THR A 86 -11.47 4.20 -11.04
CA THR A 86 -10.04 4.08 -11.33
C THR A 86 -9.26 4.36 -10.06
N ALA A 87 -8.42 3.42 -9.69
CA ALA A 87 -7.55 3.56 -8.53
C ALA A 87 -6.11 3.67 -8.97
N ILE A 88 -5.26 4.10 -8.08
CA ILE A 88 -3.81 3.99 -8.24
C ILE A 88 -3.38 2.85 -7.33
N LYS A 89 -2.62 1.94 -7.88
CA LYS A 89 -2.05 0.83 -7.13
C LYS A 89 -0.53 1.00 -7.15
N PHE A 90 0.07 1.04 -5.97
CA PHE A 90 1.52 1.10 -5.86
C PHE A 90 2.00 -0.31 -5.58
N VAL A 91 2.83 -0.85 -6.45
CA VAL A 91 3.45 -2.15 -6.24
C VAL A 91 4.77 -1.89 -5.54
N VAL A 92 4.94 -2.43 -4.35
CA VAL A 92 6.08 -2.16 -3.48
C VAL A 92 6.92 -3.42 -3.38
N GLU A 93 8.18 -3.31 -3.71
CA GLU A 93 9.08 -4.46 -3.68
C GLU A 93 10.47 -4.04 -3.20
N PRO A 94 11.24 -4.94 -2.61
CA PRO A 94 12.63 -4.65 -2.29
C PRO A 94 13.42 -4.42 -3.56
N ARG A 95 14.38 -3.51 -3.45
CA ARG A 95 15.22 -3.19 -4.57
C ARG A 95 16.46 -4.05 -4.53
#